data_24f2e4225686a90cf53f086efa673ac6
#
_entry.id   24f2e4225686a90cf53f086efa673ac6
#
_cell.length_a   1.000
_cell.length_b   1.000
_cell.length_c   1.000
_cell.angle_alpha   90.00
_cell.angle_beta   90.00
_cell.angle_gamma   90.00
#
_symmetry.space_group_name_H-M   'P 1'
#
loop_
_entity.id
_entity.type
_entity.pdbx_description
1 polymer ?
#
loop_
_entity_poly.entity_id
_entity_poly.type
_entity_poly.pdbx_seq_one_letter_code
_entity_poly.pdbx_strand_id
1 'polypeptide(L)'
;QLNSFGCGLDAVTTDQVADILTHSGKIYTVLKIDEVNNLGAARIRVRSLLAAIRVREKKQEQRTIRPSSIEKVPFTKEMRKTYTILCPQMSPVHFELLEPAFRAAGYKIEVLPNDNKQAVDMGLKYVNNDACYPSLIVVGQIMDALLSGKYDLNQTAVIISQTGGGCRASNYIGFIRRALKKAGMGHIPVISINLSGLEENPGFKLSPALVLRGLYAAVFGDIFMKCVYRMRPYEAVPGTTDQVHRKWTEVVKKFVSEGYPSRRKFKKLCNEIIHDFDTIETLDIKKPRV
;
A
#
# COMPACT_ATOMS: atom_id res chain seq x y z
N GLN A 1 15.94 -14.43 17.06
CA GLN A 1 15.80 -14.44 15.60
C GLN A 1 16.80 -13.46 15.00
N LEU A 2 17.61 -13.92 14.05
CA LEU A 2 18.53 -13.08 13.26
C LEU A 2 17.81 -12.63 12.00
N ASN A 3 17.93 -11.34 11.68
CA ASN A 3 17.15 -10.71 10.63
C ASN A 3 18.04 -9.64 9.96
N SER A 4 18.17 -9.73 8.66
CA SER A 4 18.92 -8.75 7.85
C SER A 4 17.97 -7.63 7.40
N PHE A 5 18.34 -6.39 7.67
CA PHE A 5 17.64 -5.16 7.29
C PHE A 5 16.17 -5.02 7.75
N GLY A 6 15.67 -5.95 8.57
CA GLY A 6 14.25 -5.96 8.96
C GLY A 6 13.29 -6.03 7.78
N CYS A 7 13.65 -6.73 6.70
CA CYS A 7 12.83 -7.00 5.52
C CYS A 7 12.53 -8.51 5.39
N GLY A 8 11.51 -8.84 4.62
CA GLY A 8 11.10 -10.23 4.44
C GLY A 8 10.18 -10.76 5.53
N LEU A 9 10.07 -12.10 5.61
CA LEU A 9 9.17 -12.80 6.53
C LEU A 9 9.43 -12.43 8.00
N ASP A 10 10.70 -12.28 8.36
CA ASP A 10 11.13 -11.93 9.71
C ASP A 10 10.61 -10.58 10.19
N ALA A 11 10.41 -9.63 9.27
CA ALA A 11 9.85 -8.32 9.59
C ALA A 11 8.42 -8.43 10.11
N VAL A 12 7.59 -9.29 9.49
CA VAL A 12 6.22 -9.55 9.90
C VAL A 12 6.21 -10.30 11.23
N THR A 13 7.03 -11.33 11.37
CA THR A 13 7.13 -12.14 12.58
C THR A 13 7.61 -11.32 13.77
N THR A 14 8.65 -10.51 13.60
CA THR A 14 9.19 -9.64 14.67
C THR A 14 8.16 -8.64 15.15
N ASP A 15 7.39 -8.05 14.22
CA ASP A 15 6.34 -7.09 14.53
C ASP A 15 5.18 -7.74 15.31
N GLN A 16 4.74 -8.92 14.90
CA GLN A 16 3.71 -9.69 15.61
C GLN A 16 4.18 -10.14 17.00
N VAL A 17 5.40 -10.64 17.12
CA VAL A 17 6.00 -11.02 18.41
C VAL A 17 6.12 -9.81 19.33
N ALA A 18 6.55 -8.66 18.81
CA ALA A 18 6.62 -7.42 19.58
C ALA A 18 5.25 -7.01 20.12
N ASP A 19 4.20 -7.11 19.30
CA ASP A 19 2.82 -6.83 19.71
C ASP A 19 2.36 -7.77 20.84
N ILE A 20 2.54 -9.07 20.68
CA ILE A 20 2.19 -10.09 21.70
C ILE A 20 2.94 -9.83 23.00
N LEU A 21 4.24 -9.58 22.96
CA LEU A 21 5.06 -9.35 24.15
C LEU A 21 4.66 -8.06 24.88
N THR A 22 4.38 -7.00 24.14
CA THR A 22 3.90 -5.72 24.69
C THR A 22 2.57 -5.94 25.44
N HIS A 23 1.60 -6.59 24.81
CA HIS A 23 0.28 -6.83 25.40
C HIS A 23 0.32 -7.81 26.59
N SER A 24 1.25 -8.76 26.58
CA SER A 24 1.48 -9.66 27.72
C SER A 24 2.31 -9.03 28.85
N GLY A 25 2.62 -7.72 28.74
CA GLY A 25 3.36 -6.98 29.76
C GLY A 25 4.80 -7.47 29.94
N LYS A 26 5.38 -8.13 28.94
CA LYS A 26 6.78 -8.59 28.97
C LYS A 26 7.72 -7.49 28.50
N ILE A 27 8.85 -7.35 29.20
CA ILE A 27 9.95 -6.49 28.72
C ILE A 27 10.74 -7.30 27.70
N TYR A 28 11.01 -6.70 26.55
CA TYR A 28 11.78 -7.34 25.47
C TYR A 28 12.66 -6.32 24.76
N THR A 29 13.62 -6.81 23.98
CA THR A 29 14.38 -5.99 23.05
C THR A 29 14.63 -6.75 21.76
N VAL A 30 14.70 -6.03 20.65
CA VAL A 30 15.06 -6.57 19.33
C VAL A 30 16.51 -6.22 19.06
N LEU A 31 17.35 -7.22 18.84
CA LEU A 31 18.72 -7.04 18.43
C LEU A 31 18.80 -7.12 16.91
N LYS A 32 19.25 -6.04 16.28
CA LYS A 32 19.58 -6.02 14.86
C LYS A 32 21.04 -6.34 14.71
N ILE A 33 21.32 -7.46 14.10
CA ILE A 33 22.70 -7.95 13.87
C ILE A 33 22.82 -8.22 12.37
N ASP A 34 23.71 -7.50 11.70
CA ASP A 34 24.01 -7.66 10.28
C ASP A 34 25.52 -7.89 10.07
N GLU A 35 25.94 -8.08 8.82
CA GLU A 35 27.31 -8.45 8.46
C GLU A 35 28.35 -7.38 8.81
N VAL A 36 27.96 -6.13 8.95
CA VAL A 36 28.85 -4.97 9.21
C VAL A 36 28.88 -4.59 10.70
N ASN A 37 28.45 -5.47 11.58
CA ASN A 37 28.09 -5.10 12.93
C ASN A 37 29.24 -4.70 13.86
N ASN A 38 29.13 -3.46 14.26
CA ASN A 38 29.64 -3.05 15.56
C ASN A 38 28.70 -3.54 16.67
N LEU A 39 29.13 -4.52 17.47
CA LEU A 39 28.37 -5.07 18.60
C LEU A 39 28.02 -4.02 19.69
N GLY A 40 28.49 -2.79 19.57
CA GLY A 40 28.21 -1.71 20.50
C GLY A 40 26.71 -1.43 20.65
N ALA A 41 25.98 -1.33 19.56
CA ALA A 41 24.54 -1.11 19.58
C ALA A 41 23.77 -2.27 20.25
N ALA A 42 24.17 -3.51 19.99
CA ALA A 42 23.59 -4.70 20.62
C ALA A 42 23.86 -4.70 22.13
N ARG A 43 25.06 -4.37 22.56
CA ARG A 43 25.43 -4.25 23.99
C ARG A 43 24.60 -3.18 24.72
N ILE A 44 24.41 -2.02 24.09
CA ILE A 44 23.59 -0.94 24.65
C ILE A 44 22.14 -1.43 24.82
N ARG A 45 21.55 -2.07 23.82
CA ARG A 45 20.19 -2.61 23.90
C ARG A 45 20.02 -3.66 25.00
N VAL A 46 20.99 -4.58 25.17
CA VAL A 46 20.98 -5.56 26.24
C VAL A 46 21.11 -4.89 27.62
N ARG A 47 22.00 -3.90 27.76
CA ARG A 47 22.13 -3.14 29.02
C ARG A 47 20.83 -2.39 29.36
N SER A 48 20.19 -1.76 28.39
CA SER A 48 18.91 -1.08 28.57
C SER A 48 17.80 -2.06 28.98
N LEU A 49 17.77 -3.26 28.39
CA LEU A 49 16.84 -4.32 28.78
C LEU A 49 17.03 -4.73 30.23
N LEU A 50 18.29 -4.99 30.65
CA LEU A 50 18.60 -5.36 32.03
C LEU A 50 18.28 -4.23 33.02
N ALA A 51 18.54 -2.97 32.65
CA ALA A 51 18.14 -1.82 33.46
C ALA A 51 16.62 -1.71 33.63
N ALA A 52 15.86 -1.89 32.55
CA ALA A 52 14.39 -1.88 32.60
C ALA A 52 13.81 -3.00 33.48
N ILE A 53 14.41 -4.20 33.44
CA ILE A 53 14.03 -5.33 34.30
C ILE A 53 14.28 -4.96 35.78
N ARG A 54 15.45 -4.45 36.11
CA ARG A 54 15.81 -4.03 37.49
C ARG A 54 14.87 -2.92 38.02
N VAL A 55 14.52 -1.94 37.17
CA VAL A 55 13.58 -0.88 37.55
C VAL A 55 12.21 -1.44 37.88
N ARG A 56 11.70 -2.38 37.05
CA ARG A 56 10.43 -3.05 37.28
C ARG A 56 10.41 -3.86 38.57
N GLU A 57 11.48 -4.61 38.83
CA GLU A 57 11.64 -5.40 40.06
C GLU A 57 11.62 -4.49 41.29
N LYS A 58 12.35 -3.38 41.29
CA LYS A 58 12.37 -2.41 42.39
C LYS A 58 11.01 -1.75 42.63
N LYS A 59 10.24 -1.48 41.57
CA LYS A 59 8.91 -0.87 41.68
C LYS A 59 7.81 -1.86 42.00
N GLN A 60 8.09 -3.14 42.02
CA GLN A 60 7.08 -4.22 42.19
C GLN A 60 5.87 -4.07 41.27
N GLU A 61 6.09 -3.50 40.06
CA GLU A 61 5.03 -3.27 39.09
C GLU A 61 4.43 -4.61 38.62
N GLN A 62 3.14 -4.79 38.86
CA GLN A 62 2.41 -5.95 38.37
C GLN A 62 2.30 -5.92 36.85
N ARG A 63 2.37 -7.08 36.20
CA ARG A 63 2.19 -7.23 34.77
C ARG A 63 0.74 -6.92 34.42
N THR A 64 0.55 -5.88 33.61
CA THR A 64 -0.77 -5.61 33.04
C THR A 64 -0.90 -6.37 31.72
N ILE A 65 -1.71 -7.42 31.71
CA ILE A 65 -2.04 -8.18 30.50
C ILE A 65 -3.21 -7.47 29.82
N ARG A 66 -3.02 -7.06 28.58
CA ARG A 66 -4.07 -6.46 27.75
C ARG A 66 -4.33 -7.36 26.54
N PRO A 67 -5.57 -7.48 26.06
CA PRO A 67 -5.83 -8.24 24.85
C PRO A 67 -5.06 -7.63 23.65
N SER A 68 -4.34 -8.46 22.91
CA SER A 68 -3.56 -8.03 21.74
C SER A 68 -4.42 -7.88 20.49
N SER A 69 -5.70 -8.27 20.53
CA SER A 69 -6.56 -8.25 19.36
C SER A 69 -6.83 -6.82 18.86
N ILE A 70 -6.35 -6.53 17.68
CA ILE A 70 -6.87 -5.42 16.88
C ILE A 70 -8.21 -5.93 16.34
N GLU A 71 -9.32 -5.35 16.81
CA GLU A 71 -10.63 -5.69 16.31
C GLU A 71 -10.71 -5.45 14.80
N LYS A 72 -11.17 -6.46 14.07
CA LYS A 72 -11.40 -6.37 12.63
C LYS A 72 -12.82 -5.87 12.42
N VAL A 73 -12.95 -4.69 11.86
CA VAL A 73 -14.25 -4.15 11.47
C VAL A 73 -14.55 -4.63 10.05
N PRO A 74 -15.57 -5.49 9.86
CA PRO A 74 -15.90 -6.00 8.52
C PRO A 74 -16.56 -4.92 7.68
N PHE A 75 -16.22 -4.87 6.39
CA PHE A 75 -16.92 -4.03 5.42
C PHE A 75 -18.21 -4.73 4.97
N THR A 76 -19.38 -4.19 5.35
CA THR A 76 -20.68 -4.83 5.11
C THR A 76 -21.30 -4.47 3.75
N LYS A 77 -22.39 -5.17 3.38
CA LYS A 77 -23.12 -4.90 2.14
C LYS A 77 -23.80 -3.52 2.14
N GLU A 78 -24.23 -3.06 3.30
CA GLU A 78 -24.84 -1.75 3.53
C GLU A 78 -23.80 -0.65 3.31
N MET A 79 -22.61 -0.80 3.88
CA MET A 79 -21.47 0.13 3.73
C MET A 79 -21.08 0.33 2.26
N ARG A 80 -21.18 -0.71 1.43
CA ARG A 80 -20.89 -0.62 -0.01
C ARG A 80 -21.64 0.50 -0.73
N LYS A 81 -22.86 0.82 -0.30
CA LYS A 81 -23.72 1.81 -0.96
C LYS A 81 -23.33 3.24 -0.63
N THR A 82 -22.85 3.48 0.58
CA THR A 82 -22.67 4.82 1.16
C THR A 82 -21.20 5.17 1.38
N TYR A 83 -20.35 4.22 1.74
CA TYR A 83 -18.96 4.46 2.12
C TYR A 83 -18.08 4.81 0.93
N THR A 84 -17.20 5.78 1.15
CA THR A 84 -16.06 6.04 0.26
C THR A 84 -14.89 5.16 0.67
N ILE A 85 -14.31 4.46 -0.30
CA ILE A 85 -13.18 3.55 -0.08
C ILE A 85 -11.89 4.25 -0.49
N LEU A 86 -11.01 4.56 0.46
CA LEU A 86 -9.73 5.19 0.21
C LEU A 86 -8.68 4.13 -0.13
N CYS A 87 -8.02 4.32 -1.27
CA CYS A 87 -6.99 3.43 -1.77
C CYS A 87 -5.64 4.17 -1.82
N PRO A 88 -4.61 3.73 -1.08
CA PRO A 88 -3.31 4.37 -1.16
C PRO A 88 -2.69 4.18 -2.54
N GLN A 89 -2.04 5.20 -3.06
CA GLN A 89 -1.33 5.18 -4.33
C GLN A 89 -0.01 4.42 -4.21
N MET A 90 0.16 3.34 -4.96
CA MET A 90 1.39 2.54 -4.96
C MET A 90 2.07 2.50 -6.35
N SER A 91 1.34 2.84 -7.41
CA SER A 91 1.86 2.93 -8.79
C SER A 91 0.97 3.87 -9.58
N PRO A 92 1.39 5.13 -9.81
CA PRO A 92 0.54 6.16 -10.41
C PRO A 92 -0.16 5.70 -11.69
N VAL A 93 0.61 5.17 -12.64
CA VAL A 93 0.09 4.76 -13.95
C VAL A 93 -0.97 3.65 -13.85
N HIS A 94 -0.75 2.65 -12.97
CA HIS A 94 -1.67 1.52 -12.83
C HIS A 94 -2.91 1.88 -12.02
N PHE A 95 -2.74 2.60 -10.91
CA PHE A 95 -3.85 2.93 -10.01
C PHE A 95 -4.82 3.91 -10.65
N GLU A 96 -4.32 4.81 -11.52
CA GLU A 96 -5.16 5.68 -12.31
C GLU A 96 -6.12 4.93 -13.26
N LEU A 97 -5.72 3.73 -13.73
CA LEU A 97 -6.53 2.85 -14.58
C LEU A 97 -7.39 1.88 -13.77
N LEU A 98 -6.97 1.51 -12.56
CA LEU A 98 -7.71 0.60 -11.69
C LEU A 98 -8.91 1.28 -11.05
N GLU A 99 -8.81 2.55 -10.69
CA GLU A 99 -9.91 3.31 -10.06
C GLU A 99 -11.21 3.25 -10.88
N PRO A 100 -11.23 3.57 -12.19
CA PRO A 100 -12.43 3.45 -13.02
C PRO A 100 -12.99 2.03 -13.10
N ALA A 101 -12.13 0.99 -13.05
CA ALA A 101 -12.56 -0.40 -13.07
C ALA A 101 -13.35 -0.77 -11.79
N PHE A 102 -12.89 -0.31 -10.62
CA PHE A 102 -13.60 -0.49 -9.36
C PHE A 102 -14.88 0.33 -9.29
N ARG A 103 -14.88 1.57 -9.78
CA ARG A 103 -16.09 2.41 -9.88
C ARG A 103 -17.15 1.76 -10.75
N ALA A 104 -16.76 1.17 -11.88
CA ALA A 104 -17.66 0.41 -12.76
C ALA A 104 -18.24 -0.86 -12.11
N ALA A 105 -17.58 -1.40 -11.09
CA ALA A 105 -18.09 -2.49 -10.27
C ALA A 105 -19.02 -2.02 -9.14
N GLY A 106 -19.32 -0.72 -9.06
CA GLY A 106 -20.24 -0.13 -8.08
C GLY A 106 -19.62 0.19 -6.72
N TYR A 107 -18.30 0.42 -6.67
CA TYR A 107 -17.60 0.91 -5.48
C TYR A 107 -17.31 2.41 -5.60
N LYS A 108 -17.54 3.15 -4.52
CA LYS A 108 -17.09 4.55 -4.41
C LYS A 108 -15.64 4.56 -3.96
N ILE A 109 -14.72 4.25 -4.85
CA ILE A 109 -13.29 4.21 -4.56
C ILE A 109 -12.63 5.53 -4.96
N GLU A 110 -11.63 5.94 -4.21
CA GLU A 110 -10.79 7.10 -4.48
C GLU A 110 -9.33 6.70 -4.23
N VAL A 111 -8.50 6.82 -5.27
CA VAL A 111 -7.04 6.63 -5.16
C VAL A 111 -6.44 7.93 -4.64
N LEU A 112 -5.73 7.82 -3.51
CA LEU A 112 -5.15 8.97 -2.84
C LEU A 112 -3.97 9.54 -3.65
N PRO A 113 -3.99 10.83 -3.99
CA PRO A 113 -2.95 11.44 -4.82
C PRO A 113 -1.73 11.93 -4.03
N ASN A 114 -1.78 11.85 -2.70
CA ASN A 114 -0.81 12.48 -1.82
C ASN A 114 0.48 11.65 -1.68
N ASP A 115 1.48 12.04 -2.45
CA ASP A 115 2.86 11.53 -2.41
C ASP A 115 3.86 12.56 -1.87
N ASN A 116 3.35 13.54 -1.12
CA ASN A 116 4.07 14.69 -0.61
C ASN A 116 4.75 14.40 0.76
N LYS A 117 5.54 15.38 1.21
CA LYS A 117 6.23 15.30 2.51
C LYS A 117 5.27 15.07 3.68
N GLN A 118 4.05 15.62 3.63
CA GLN A 118 3.07 15.48 4.70
C GLN A 118 2.65 14.02 4.90
N ALA A 119 2.46 13.26 3.81
CA ALA A 119 2.21 11.82 3.90
C ALA A 119 3.40 11.08 4.54
N VAL A 120 4.65 11.45 4.24
CA VAL A 120 5.83 10.89 4.89
C VAL A 120 5.83 11.18 6.39
N ASP A 121 5.59 12.42 6.79
CA ASP A 121 5.57 12.85 8.19
C ASP A 121 4.47 12.12 8.98
N MET A 122 3.30 11.94 8.37
CA MET A 122 2.22 11.13 8.95
C MET A 122 2.61 9.65 9.08
N GLY A 123 3.29 9.08 8.08
CA GLY A 123 3.82 7.73 8.16
C GLY A 123 4.79 7.55 9.33
N LEU A 124 5.73 8.45 9.50
CA LEU A 124 6.69 8.46 10.61
C LEU A 124 6.03 8.57 11.99
N LYS A 125 4.91 9.29 12.09
CA LYS A 125 4.14 9.44 13.33
C LYS A 125 3.42 8.15 13.76
N TYR A 126 2.92 7.37 12.81
CA TYR A 126 2.03 6.25 13.08
C TYR A 126 2.67 4.88 12.89
N VAL A 127 3.72 4.77 12.09
CA VAL A 127 4.44 3.52 11.81
C VAL A 127 5.79 3.54 12.51
N ASN A 128 6.28 2.38 12.89
CA ASN A 128 7.62 2.24 13.45
C ASN A 128 8.68 2.63 12.40
N ASN A 129 9.65 3.46 12.80
CA ASN A 129 10.75 3.92 11.94
C ASN A 129 11.64 2.79 11.38
N ASP A 130 11.56 1.60 11.97
CA ASP A 130 12.20 0.39 11.46
C ASP A 130 11.46 -0.26 10.29
N ALA A 131 10.25 0.22 9.96
CA ALA A 131 9.51 -0.25 8.82
C ALA A 131 10.10 0.25 7.50
N CYS A 132 9.88 -0.49 6.40
CA CYS A 132 10.34 -0.07 5.09
C CYS A 132 9.66 1.23 4.63
N TYR A 133 10.38 2.04 3.87
CA TYR A 133 9.87 3.34 3.40
C TYR A 133 8.52 3.25 2.67
N PRO A 134 8.25 2.27 1.78
CA PRO A 134 6.93 2.12 1.16
C PRO A 134 5.80 1.95 2.17
N SER A 135 6.02 1.27 3.32
CA SER A 135 4.98 1.14 4.34
C SER A 135 4.68 2.46 5.04
N LEU A 136 5.70 3.32 5.22
CA LEU A 136 5.52 4.67 5.76
C LEU A 136 4.65 5.51 4.83
N ILE A 137 4.94 5.48 3.51
CA ILE A 137 4.16 6.22 2.51
C ILE A 137 2.71 5.73 2.47
N VAL A 138 2.49 4.42 2.38
CA VAL A 138 1.14 3.84 2.28
C VAL A 138 0.28 4.20 3.50
N VAL A 139 0.81 4.01 4.71
CA VAL A 139 0.07 4.38 5.93
C VAL A 139 -0.07 5.88 6.06
N GLY A 140 0.98 6.62 5.68
CA GLY A 140 0.98 8.09 5.74
C GLY A 140 -0.06 8.72 4.83
N GLN A 141 -0.20 8.26 3.59
CA GLN A 141 -1.26 8.70 2.67
C GLN A 141 -2.66 8.54 3.27
N ILE A 142 -2.92 7.35 3.84
CA ILE A 142 -4.20 7.05 4.47
C ILE A 142 -4.46 7.96 5.67
N MET A 143 -3.47 8.09 6.56
CA MET A 143 -3.62 8.89 7.78
C MET A 143 -3.74 10.37 7.48
N ASP A 144 -2.99 10.89 6.51
CA ASP A 144 -3.08 12.26 6.04
C ASP A 144 -4.48 12.55 5.46
N ALA A 145 -4.98 11.67 4.60
CA ALA A 145 -6.31 11.80 4.03
C ALA A 145 -7.41 11.79 5.11
N LEU A 146 -7.38 10.82 6.03
CA LEU A 146 -8.39 10.71 7.09
C LEU A 146 -8.36 11.89 8.08
N LEU A 147 -7.20 12.47 8.36
CA LEU A 147 -7.03 13.60 9.24
C LEU A 147 -7.22 14.96 8.55
N SER A 148 -7.37 14.98 7.23
CA SER A 148 -7.54 16.21 6.43
C SER A 148 -8.89 16.92 6.65
N GLY A 149 -9.87 16.24 7.23
CA GLY A 149 -11.24 16.73 7.37
C GLY A 149 -12.09 16.67 6.09
N LYS A 150 -11.56 16.12 4.99
CA LYS A 150 -12.29 15.98 3.71
C LYS A 150 -13.30 14.85 3.70
N TYR A 151 -13.12 13.84 4.56
CA TYR A 151 -13.90 12.62 4.54
C TYR A 151 -14.72 12.48 5.82
N ASP A 152 -15.96 12.01 5.67
CA ASP A 152 -16.77 11.57 6.81
C ASP A 152 -16.22 10.23 7.32
N LEU A 153 -15.58 10.25 8.48
CA LEU A 153 -14.94 9.08 9.08
C LEU A 153 -15.94 7.95 9.39
N ASN A 154 -17.23 8.26 9.52
CA ASN A 154 -18.30 7.27 9.75
C ASN A 154 -18.79 6.62 8.45
N GLN A 155 -18.41 7.17 7.29
CA GLN A 155 -18.75 6.65 5.98
C GLN A 155 -17.51 6.42 5.10
N THR A 156 -16.38 6.13 5.74
CA THR A 156 -15.11 5.88 5.07
C THR A 156 -14.62 4.47 5.39
N ALA A 157 -14.04 3.82 4.39
CA ALA A 157 -13.30 2.56 4.50
C ALA A 157 -11.94 2.71 3.81
N VAL A 158 -11.01 1.84 4.13
CA VAL A 158 -9.70 1.78 3.49
C VAL A 158 -9.54 0.45 2.77
N ILE A 159 -8.87 0.43 1.63
CA ILE A 159 -8.57 -0.80 0.90
C ILE A 159 -7.06 -0.94 0.68
N ILE A 160 -6.55 -2.16 0.83
CA ILE A 160 -5.15 -2.50 0.57
C ILE A 160 -5.05 -3.91 -0.01
N SER A 161 -4.10 -4.14 -0.90
CA SER A 161 -3.76 -5.50 -1.34
C SER A 161 -2.90 -6.21 -0.31
N GLN A 162 -3.15 -7.50 -0.12
CA GLN A 162 -2.35 -8.38 0.74
C GLN A 162 -1.82 -9.53 -0.10
N THR A 163 -0.51 -9.52 -0.35
CA THR A 163 0.11 -10.43 -1.30
C THR A 163 0.32 -11.86 -0.78
N GLY A 164 0.33 -12.05 0.55
CA GLY A 164 0.57 -13.35 1.18
C GLY A 164 2.01 -13.86 1.08
N GLY A 165 2.92 -13.11 0.44
CA GLY A 165 4.34 -13.46 0.32
C GLY A 165 5.18 -13.10 1.54
N GLY A 166 6.47 -13.46 1.53
CA GLY A 166 7.43 -13.18 2.59
C GLY A 166 7.90 -11.71 2.66
N CYS A 167 7.05 -10.76 2.33
CA CYS A 167 7.31 -9.33 2.35
C CYS A 167 6.47 -8.62 3.40
N ARG A 168 6.93 -7.48 3.90
CA ARG A 168 6.14 -6.60 4.79
C ARG A 168 4.84 -6.10 4.16
N ALA A 169 4.75 -6.02 2.84
CA ALA A 169 3.52 -5.67 2.13
C ALA A 169 2.34 -6.56 2.55
N SER A 170 2.58 -7.82 2.89
CA SER A 170 1.58 -8.74 3.45
C SER A 170 1.04 -8.27 4.81
N ASN A 171 1.76 -7.41 5.54
CA ASN A 171 1.37 -6.90 6.86
C ASN A 171 1.02 -5.41 6.87
N TYR A 172 0.96 -4.73 5.73
CA TYR A 172 0.53 -3.32 5.68
C TYR A 172 -0.85 -3.12 6.30
N ILE A 173 -1.73 -4.10 6.13
CA ILE A 173 -3.06 -4.08 6.77
C ILE A 173 -2.96 -3.99 8.30
N GLY A 174 -2.01 -4.69 8.92
CA GLY A 174 -1.74 -4.62 10.35
C GLY A 174 -1.23 -3.25 10.79
N PHE A 175 -0.35 -2.63 10.00
CA PHE A 175 0.14 -1.27 10.26
C PHE A 175 -0.98 -0.23 10.14
N ILE A 176 -1.82 -0.34 9.11
CA ILE A 176 -2.98 0.55 8.91
C ILE A 176 -3.93 0.45 10.12
N ARG A 177 -4.32 -0.76 10.52
CA ARG A 177 -5.22 -0.98 11.66
C ARG A 177 -4.65 -0.43 12.97
N ARG A 178 -3.34 -0.60 13.21
CA ARG A 178 -2.67 -0.01 14.39
C ARG A 178 -2.64 1.51 14.34
N ALA A 179 -2.37 2.08 13.18
CA ALA A 179 -2.40 3.52 12.98
C ALA A 179 -3.78 4.10 13.25
N LEU A 180 -4.83 3.48 12.69
CA LEU A 180 -6.23 3.85 12.94
C LEU A 180 -6.59 3.76 14.43
N LYS A 181 -6.25 2.65 15.10
CA LYS A 181 -6.49 2.49 16.54
C LYS A 181 -5.78 3.57 17.36
N LYS A 182 -4.51 3.86 17.05
CA LYS A 182 -3.71 4.90 17.72
C LYS A 182 -4.30 6.30 17.55
N ALA A 183 -4.97 6.53 16.43
CA ALA A 183 -5.63 7.81 16.11
C ALA A 183 -7.11 7.88 16.59
N GLY A 184 -7.63 6.87 17.29
CA GLY A 184 -9.03 6.83 17.73
C GLY A 184 -10.03 6.49 16.62
N MET A 185 -9.56 6.04 15.46
CA MET A 185 -10.35 5.71 14.27
C MET A 185 -10.46 4.20 14.03
N GLY A 186 -10.39 3.38 15.08
CA GLY A 186 -10.43 1.91 14.97
C GLY A 186 -11.76 1.36 14.42
N HIS A 187 -12.81 2.15 14.31
CA HIS A 187 -14.10 1.80 13.71
C HIS A 187 -14.07 1.79 12.17
N ILE A 188 -13.04 2.35 11.53
CA ILE A 188 -12.94 2.39 10.07
C ILE A 188 -12.60 1.01 9.52
N PRO A 189 -13.43 0.43 8.62
CA PRO A 189 -13.14 -0.85 8.00
C PRO A 189 -11.87 -0.80 7.12
N VAL A 190 -11.04 -1.85 7.21
CA VAL A 190 -9.88 -2.02 6.34
C VAL A 190 -10.08 -3.28 5.51
N ILE A 191 -10.35 -3.10 4.22
CA ILE A 191 -10.60 -4.16 3.25
C ILE A 191 -9.27 -4.71 2.76
N SER A 192 -9.10 -6.02 2.88
CA SER A 192 -7.95 -6.75 2.31
C SER A 192 -8.33 -7.36 0.96
N ILE A 193 -7.62 -6.97 -0.10
CA ILE A 193 -7.70 -7.69 -1.36
C ILE A 193 -6.72 -8.86 -1.28
N ASN A 194 -7.22 -10.04 -0.99
CA ASN A 194 -6.45 -11.27 -0.99
C ASN A 194 -7.19 -12.37 -1.74
N LEU A 195 -6.43 -13.28 -2.38
CA LEU A 195 -6.98 -14.42 -3.11
C LEU A 195 -7.16 -15.66 -2.22
N SER A 196 -6.66 -15.62 -0.99
CA SER A 196 -6.61 -16.77 -0.08
C SER A 196 -7.76 -16.82 0.93
N GLY A 197 -8.72 -15.90 0.87
CA GLY A 197 -9.87 -15.89 1.77
C GLY A 197 -9.51 -15.62 3.25
N LEU A 198 -8.34 -15.02 3.52
CA LEU A 198 -7.85 -14.76 4.87
C LEU A 198 -8.73 -13.82 5.68
N GLU A 199 -9.54 -13.01 5.01
CA GLU A 199 -10.45 -12.06 5.66
C GLU A 199 -11.79 -11.98 4.91
N GLU A 200 -12.88 -12.03 5.66
CA GLU A 200 -14.22 -11.87 5.14
C GLU A 200 -14.63 -10.40 5.17
N ASN A 201 -14.97 -9.87 3.99
CA ASN A 201 -15.57 -8.55 3.84
C ASN A 201 -16.84 -8.70 3.00
N PRO A 202 -18.03 -8.94 3.59
CA PRO A 202 -19.26 -9.28 2.86
C PRO A 202 -19.69 -8.23 1.83
N GLY A 203 -19.33 -6.97 2.06
CA GLY A 203 -19.61 -5.85 1.14
C GLY A 203 -18.64 -5.74 -0.04
N PHE A 204 -17.49 -6.41 0.03
CA PHE A 204 -16.47 -6.37 -1.02
C PHE A 204 -16.35 -7.73 -1.72
N LYS A 205 -16.62 -7.74 -3.02
CA LYS A 205 -16.56 -8.96 -3.84
C LYS A 205 -15.79 -8.68 -5.13
N LEU A 206 -14.83 -9.52 -5.43
CA LEU A 206 -14.14 -9.56 -6.72
C LEU A 206 -15.01 -10.34 -7.72
N SER A 207 -15.86 -9.62 -8.49
CA SER A 207 -16.61 -10.26 -9.58
C SER A 207 -15.66 -10.63 -10.73
N PRO A 208 -15.99 -11.66 -11.55
CA PRO A 208 -15.20 -12.02 -12.74
C PRO A 208 -14.95 -10.83 -13.68
N ALA A 209 -15.97 -9.97 -13.85
CA ALA A 209 -15.86 -8.76 -14.66
C ALA A 209 -14.86 -7.76 -14.06
N LEU A 210 -14.86 -7.55 -12.73
CA LEU A 210 -13.90 -6.67 -12.05
C LEU A 210 -12.48 -7.23 -12.17
N VAL A 211 -12.30 -8.54 -11.97
CA VAL A 211 -10.99 -9.19 -12.13
C VAL A 211 -10.47 -9.00 -13.54
N LEU A 212 -11.30 -9.23 -14.57
CA LEU A 212 -10.90 -9.04 -15.96
C LEU A 212 -10.55 -7.58 -16.29
N ARG A 213 -11.34 -6.62 -15.79
CA ARG A 213 -11.04 -5.18 -15.92
C ARG A 213 -9.71 -4.82 -15.26
N GLY A 214 -9.48 -5.34 -14.04
CA GLY A 214 -8.24 -5.13 -13.30
C GLY A 214 -7.02 -5.70 -14.02
N LEU A 215 -7.14 -6.89 -14.61
CA LEU A 215 -6.08 -7.50 -15.44
C LEU A 215 -5.76 -6.65 -16.68
N TYR A 216 -6.79 -6.17 -17.38
CA TYR A 216 -6.57 -5.30 -18.53
C TYR A 216 -5.97 -3.95 -18.13
N ALA A 217 -6.44 -3.34 -17.03
CA ALA A 217 -5.84 -2.12 -16.49
C ALA A 217 -4.36 -2.31 -16.14
N ALA A 218 -4.00 -3.43 -15.51
CA ALA A 218 -2.61 -3.76 -15.19
C ALA A 218 -1.75 -3.88 -16.44
N VAL A 219 -2.21 -4.62 -17.46
CA VAL A 219 -1.45 -4.76 -18.73
C VAL A 219 -1.32 -3.44 -19.46
N PHE A 220 -2.36 -2.59 -19.51
CA PHE A 220 -2.23 -1.26 -20.08
C PHE A 220 -1.25 -0.38 -19.31
N GLY A 221 -1.25 -0.47 -17.98
CA GLY A 221 -0.27 0.22 -17.12
C GLY A 221 1.16 -0.20 -17.45
N ASP A 222 1.41 -1.49 -17.62
CA ASP A 222 2.73 -2.02 -18.03
C ASP A 222 3.14 -1.52 -19.43
N ILE A 223 2.21 -1.51 -20.40
CA ILE A 223 2.45 -0.97 -21.73
C ILE A 223 2.81 0.52 -21.64
N PHE A 224 2.03 1.31 -20.91
CA PHE A 224 2.31 2.74 -20.73
C PHE A 224 3.66 2.98 -20.07
N MET A 225 3.97 2.29 -18.98
CA MET A 225 5.28 2.44 -18.33
C MET A 225 6.42 2.11 -19.30
N LYS A 226 6.30 1.02 -20.03
CA LYS A 226 7.32 0.58 -20.98
C LYS A 226 7.49 1.59 -22.13
N CYS A 227 6.40 2.06 -22.72
CA CYS A 227 6.43 3.02 -23.81
C CYS A 227 6.95 4.39 -23.34
N VAL A 228 6.40 4.92 -22.23
CA VAL A 228 6.79 6.22 -21.69
C VAL A 228 8.27 6.25 -21.30
N TYR A 229 8.75 5.24 -20.58
CA TYR A 229 10.15 5.21 -20.14
C TYR A 229 11.13 4.99 -21.30
N ARG A 230 10.68 4.34 -22.38
CA ARG A 230 11.47 4.19 -23.60
C ARG A 230 11.53 5.48 -24.41
N MET A 231 10.40 6.16 -24.59
CA MET A 231 10.29 7.29 -25.53
C MET A 231 10.67 8.63 -24.91
N ARG A 232 10.20 8.93 -23.68
CA ARG A 232 10.42 10.24 -23.03
C ARG A 232 11.88 10.70 -22.99
N PRO A 233 12.91 9.86 -22.74
CA PRO A 233 14.28 10.32 -22.75
C PRO A 233 14.81 10.72 -24.14
N TYR A 234 14.18 10.26 -25.20
CA TYR A 234 14.66 10.39 -26.56
C TYR A 234 13.74 11.24 -27.46
N GLU A 235 12.58 11.68 -27.00
CA GLU A 235 11.65 12.51 -27.77
C GLU A 235 12.31 13.78 -28.32
N ALA A 236 12.09 14.08 -29.61
CA ALA A 236 12.64 15.25 -30.24
C ALA A 236 12.01 16.55 -29.72
N VAL A 237 10.70 16.51 -29.44
CA VAL A 237 9.95 17.62 -28.87
C VAL A 237 9.55 17.24 -27.43
N PRO A 238 10.10 17.92 -26.41
CA PRO A 238 9.80 17.62 -25.00
C PRO A 238 8.29 17.68 -24.68
N GLY A 239 7.78 16.63 -24.01
CA GLY A 239 6.39 16.53 -23.62
C GLY A 239 5.46 15.82 -24.62
N THR A 240 5.93 15.45 -25.80
CA THR A 240 5.15 14.71 -26.81
C THR A 240 4.72 13.34 -26.25
N THR A 241 5.64 12.63 -25.60
CA THR A 241 5.38 11.35 -24.96
C THR A 241 4.27 11.46 -23.90
N ASP A 242 4.30 12.51 -23.08
CA ASP A 242 3.29 12.75 -22.06
C ASP A 242 1.92 13.12 -22.64
N GLN A 243 1.88 13.79 -23.79
CA GLN A 243 0.63 14.09 -24.52
C GLN A 243 -0.02 12.79 -25.03
N VAL A 244 0.77 11.93 -25.68
CA VAL A 244 0.31 10.63 -26.18
C VAL A 244 -0.16 9.76 -25.01
N HIS A 245 0.59 9.72 -23.91
CA HIS A 245 0.20 8.99 -22.69
C HIS A 245 -1.13 9.49 -22.15
N ARG A 246 -1.32 10.79 -21.93
CA ARG A 246 -2.59 11.36 -21.45
C ARG A 246 -3.77 11.02 -22.36
N LYS A 247 -3.60 11.16 -23.70
CA LYS A 247 -4.62 10.78 -24.68
C LYS A 247 -5.09 9.34 -24.47
N TRP A 248 -4.15 8.41 -24.42
CA TRP A 248 -4.46 7.00 -24.32
C TRP A 248 -4.94 6.59 -22.91
N THR A 249 -4.51 7.26 -21.86
CA THR A 249 -5.01 7.05 -20.51
C THR A 249 -6.53 7.26 -20.46
N GLU A 250 -7.05 8.33 -21.06
CA GLU A 250 -8.49 8.59 -21.08
C GLU A 250 -9.26 7.54 -21.92
N VAL A 251 -8.71 7.09 -23.04
CA VAL A 251 -9.31 6.01 -23.85
C VAL A 251 -9.37 4.70 -23.06
N VAL A 252 -8.29 4.35 -22.33
CA VAL A 252 -8.23 3.14 -21.52
C VAL A 252 -9.16 3.24 -20.32
N LYS A 253 -9.21 4.36 -19.61
CA LYS A 253 -10.19 4.60 -18.53
C LYS A 253 -11.61 4.32 -18.99
N LYS A 254 -11.98 4.83 -20.17
CA LYS A 254 -13.29 4.58 -20.78
C LYS A 254 -13.48 3.09 -21.10
N PHE A 255 -12.49 2.43 -21.67
CA PHE A 255 -12.55 1.01 -21.98
C PHE A 255 -12.73 0.13 -20.73
N VAL A 256 -12.03 0.40 -19.63
CA VAL A 256 -12.12 -0.39 -18.39
C VAL A 256 -13.38 -0.06 -17.57
N SER A 257 -14.02 1.09 -17.78
CA SER A 257 -15.24 1.51 -17.07
C SER A 257 -16.53 1.12 -17.78
N GLU A 258 -16.58 1.11 -19.11
CA GLU A 258 -17.78 0.93 -19.90
C GLU A 258 -17.96 -0.53 -20.37
N GLY A 259 -19.23 -0.99 -20.37
CA GLY A 259 -19.64 -2.28 -20.92
C GLY A 259 -18.86 -3.49 -20.38
N TYR A 260 -18.98 -4.65 -21.05
CA TYR A 260 -18.15 -5.81 -20.75
C TYR A 260 -16.81 -5.71 -21.52
N PRO A 261 -15.64 -5.86 -20.87
CA PRO A 261 -14.35 -5.66 -21.53
C PRO A 261 -14.05 -6.75 -22.55
N SER A 262 -14.13 -6.40 -23.85
CA SER A 262 -13.91 -7.32 -24.96
C SER A 262 -12.43 -7.60 -25.21
N ARG A 263 -12.02 -8.89 -25.27
CA ARG A 263 -10.65 -9.29 -25.60
C ARG A 263 -10.19 -8.78 -26.97
N ARG A 264 -11.10 -8.73 -27.96
CA ARG A 264 -10.76 -8.22 -29.31
C ARG A 264 -10.44 -6.71 -29.25
N LYS A 265 -11.29 -5.93 -28.56
CA LYS A 265 -11.08 -4.48 -28.38
C LYS A 265 -9.80 -4.22 -27.57
N PHE A 266 -9.55 -5.01 -26.51
CA PHE A 266 -8.31 -4.93 -25.72
C PHE A 266 -7.07 -5.08 -26.61
N LYS A 267 -6.97 -6.17 -27.41
CA LYS A 267 -5.84 -6.38 -28.30
C LYS A 267 -5.67 -5.27 -29.33
N LYS A 268 -6.77 -4.76 -29.89
CA LYS A 268 -6.76 -3.64 -30.82
C LYS A 268 -6.14 -2.39 -30.18
N LEU A 269 -6.63 -2.03 -28.98
CA LEU A 269 -6.11 -0.87 -28.24
C LEU A 269 -4.63 -1.02 -27.88
N CYS A 270 -4.17 -2.20 -27.47
CA CYS A 270 -2.74 -2.43 -27.20
C CYS A 270 -1.88 -2.12 -28.43
N ASN A 271 -2.29 -2.58 -29.63
CA ASN A 271 -1.55 -2.33 -30.87
C ASN A 271 -1.58 -0.84 -31.26
N GLU A 272 -2.72 -0.18 -31.12
CA GLU A 272 -2.87 1.24 -31.42
C GLU A 272 -2.02 2.11 -30.49
N ILE A 273 -2.00 1.79 -29.18
CA ILE A 273 -1.13 2.47 -28.20
C ILE A 273 0.33 2.34 -28.59
N ILE A 274 0.81 1.11 -28.82
CA ILE A 274 2.21 0.86 -29.16
C ILE A 274 2.57 1.61 -30.45
N HIS A 275 1.71 1.56 -31.46
CA HIS A 275 1.93 2.25 -32.73
C HIS A 275 2.05 3.76 -32.54
N ASP A 276 1.14 4.39 -31.81
CA ASP A 276 1.19 5.83 -31.56
C ASP A 276 2.48 6.26 -30.83
N PHE A 277 2.96 5.45 -29.88
CA PHE A 277 4.23 5.72 -29.23
C PHE A 277 5.44 5.51 -30.18
N ASP A 278 5.40 4.50 -31.05
CA ASP A 278 6.48 4.23 -31.99
C ASP A 278 6.56 5.31 -33.09
N THR A 279 5.51 6.11 -33.32
CA THR A 279 5.51 7.25 -34.27
C THR A 279 6.08 8.54 -33.68
N ILE A 280 6.40 8.58 -32.39
CA ILE A 280 7.03 9.76 -31.78
C ILE A 280 8.43 9.94 -32.35
N GLU A 281 8.70 11.14 -32.88
CA GLU A 281 10.02 11.48 -33.39
C GLU A 281 11.06 11.50 -32.26
N THR A 282 12.18 10.82 -32.48
CA THR A 282 13.24 10.66 -31.48
C THR A 282 14.56 11.23 -31.97
N LEU A 283 15.34 11.75 -31.02
CA LEU A 283 16.71 12.18 -31.26
C LEU A 283 17.62 10.95 -31.40
N ASP A 284 18.54 10.98 -32.37
CA ASP A 284 19.58 9.94 -32.52
C ASP A 284 20.72 10.19 -31.53
N ILE A 285 20.43 9.95 -30.25
CA ILE A 285 21.39 10.11 -29.16
C ILE A 285 21.41 8.86 -28.31
N LYS A 286 22.57 8.51 -27.78
CA LYS A 286 22.73 7.39 -26.86
C LYS A 286 22.80 7.90 -25.42
N LYS A 287 21.79 7.57 -24.62
CA LYS A 287 21.78 7.86 -23.18
C LYS A 287 22.18 6.63 -22.36
N PRO A 288 22.87 6.82 -21.23
CA PRO A 288 23.17 5.72 -20.33
C PRO A 288 21.89 5.10 -19.80
N ARG A 289 21.87 3.77 -19.66
CA ARG A 289 20.81 3.09 -18.92
C ARG A 289 21.15 3.14 -17.44
N VAL A 290 20.18 3.55 -16.63
CA VAL A 290 20.25 3.51 -15.16
C VAL A 290 19.56 2.24 -14.67
#